data_ee3ae993bbdb897894dd3e1e199b10d1
#
_entry.id   ee3ae993bbdb897894dd3e1e199b10d1
#
_cell.length_a   1.000
_cell.length_b   1.000
_cell.length_c   1.000
_cell.angle_alpha   90.00
_cell.angle_beta   90.00
_cell.angle_gamma   90.00
#
_symmetry.space_group_name_H-M   'P 1'
#
loop_
_entity.id
_entity.type
_entity.pdbx_description
1 polymer ?
#
loop_
_entity_poly.entity_id
_entity_poly.type
_entity_poly.pdbx_seq_one_letter_code
_entity_poly.pdbx_strand_id
1 'polypeptide(L)'
;MSAGEERPVRLVLDRSALLAYLAGSVHVGEPLHEVIQDRNRFGVTVVTVAEAMAIVSDPKERATLHRLLTLDACAVLSTEGRSWHELSYWRTLTGRVDLATTALAVLDHDAAILTGEDRYGDGELPVIPMPD
;
A
#
# COMPACT_ATOMS: atom_id res chain seq x y z
N MET A 1 -13.36 10.34 -19.02
CA MET A 1 -12.77 9.68 -17.88
C MET A 1 -12.04 8.44 -18.35
N SER A 2 -10.81 8.22 -17.89
CA SER A 2 -10.06 7.05 -18.32
C SER A 2 -10.57 5.80 -17.62
N ALA A 3 -10.48 4.66 -18.33
CA ALA A 3 -10.87 3.37 -17.75
C ALA A 3 -10.05 3.04 -16.47
N GLY A 4 -8.80 3.52 -16.40
CA GLY A 4 -7.95 3.30 -15.24
C GLY A 4 -8.45 3.99 -13.98
N GLU A 5 -9.04 5.17 -14.11
CA GLU A 5 -9.58 5.92 -12.98
C GLU A 5 -10.83 5.27 -12.39
N GLU A 6 -11.56 4.54 -13.20
CA GLU A 6 -12.80 3.87 -12.78
C GLU A 6 -12.55 2.53 -12.12
N ARG A 7 -11.36 1.96 -12.33
CA ARG A 7 -11.04 0.65 -11.76
C ARG A 7 -10.86 0.75 -10.25
N PRO A 8 -11.42 -0.19 -9.49
CA PRO A 8 -11.30 -0.15 -8.04
C PRO A 8 -9.91 -0.51 -7.57
N VAL A 9 -9.51 0.08 -6.43
CA VAL A 9 -8.31 -0.32 -5.71
C VAL A 9 -8.68 -1.53 -4.85
N ARG A 10 -8.03 -2.66 -5.09
CA ARG A 10 -8.34 -3.92 -4.37
C ARG A 10 -7.23 -4.37 -3.43
N LEU A 11 -6.05 -3.80 -3.57
CA LEU A 11 -4.89 -4.18 -2.78
C LEU A 11 -4.15 -2.91 -2.41
N VAL A 12 -3.74 -2.79 -1.14
CA VAL A 12 -2.93 -1.67 -0.68
C VAL A 12 -1.63 -2.23 -0.12
N LEU A 13 -0.50 -1.67 -0.55
CA LEU A 13 0.82 -2.08 -0.09
C LEU A 13 1.26 -1.14 1.03
N ASP A 14 1.72 -1.72 2.15
CA ASP A 14 2.38 -0.91 3.16
C ASP A 14 3.89 -0.82 2.87
N ARG A 15 4.64 -0.18 3.76
CA ARG A 15 6.07 0.01 3.57
C ARG A 15 6.81 -1.33 3.45
N SER A 16 6.45 -2.31 4.28
CA SER A 16 7.09 -3.63 4.23
C SER A 16 6.89 -4.30 2.87
N ALA A 17 5.70 -4.19 2.28
CA ALA A 17 5.42 -4.74 0.97
C ALA A 17 6.19 -4.00 -0.13
N LEU A 18 6.26 -2.66 -0.06
CA LEU A 18 7.06 -1.90 -1.03
C LEU A 18 8.53 -2.31 -0.99
N LEU A 19 9.11 -2.40 0.20
CA LEU A 19 10.53 -2.77 0.32
C LEU A 19 10.76 -4.20 -0.15
N ALA A 20 9.85 -5.12 0.12
CA ALA A 20 9.94 -6.50 -0.37
C ALA A 20 9.85 -6.54 -1.90
N TYR A 21 8.99 -5.73 -2.50
CA TYR A 21 8.91 -5.63 -3.97
C TYR A 21 10.25 -5.18 -4.57
N LEU A 22 10.87 -4.18 -3.96
CA LEU A 22 12.17 -3.66 -4.44
C LEU A 22 13.28 -4.70 -4.29
N ALA A 23 13.15 -5.60 -3.33
CA ALA A 23 14.07 -6.72 -3.15
C ALA A 23 13.76 -7.91 -4.07
N GLY A 24 12.74 -7.80 -4.91
CA GLY A 24 12.41 -8.85 -5.88
C GLY A 24 11.51 -9.95 -5.35
N SER A 25 10.78 -9.71 -4.27
CA SER A 25 9.93 -10.75 -3.66
C SER A 25 8.77 -11.14 -4.56
N VAL A 26 8.64 -12.44 -4.83
CA VAL A 26 7.50 -13.00 -5.58
C VAL A 26 6.22 -12.89 -4.76
N HIS A 27 6.32 -12.81 -3.42
CA HIS A 27 5.15 -12.68 -2.55
C HIS A 27 4.46 -11.33 -2.70
N VAL A 28 5.12 -10.36 -3.32
CA VAL A 28 4.51 -9.08 -3.71
C VAL A 28 4.20 -9.09 -5.19
N GLY A 29 5.13 -9.57 -6.02
CA GLY A 29 4.96 -9.57 -7.47
C GLY A 29 3.74 -10.35 -7.94
N GLU A 30 3.48 -11.53 -7.37
CA GLU A 30 2.33 -12.34 -7.78
C GLU A 30 0.99 -11.68 -7.47
N PRO A 31 0.73 -11.18 -6.25
CA PRO A 31 -0.52 -10.47 -5.98
C PRO A 31 -0.72 -9.23 -6.86
N LEU A 32 0.35 -8.47 -7.12
CA LEU A 32 0.25 -7.33 -8.02
C LEU A 32 -0.14 -7.75 -9.42
N HIS A 33 0.47 -8.83 -9.91
CA HIS A 33 0.17 -9.35 -11.24
C HIS A 33 -1.31 -9.76 -11.34
N GLU A 34 -1.84 -10.43 -10.32
CA GLU A 34 -3.24 -10.81 -10.29
C GLU A 34 -4.18 -9.60 -10.33
N VAL A 35 -3.88 -8.58 -9.54
CA VAL A 35 -4.67 -7.35 -9.50
C VAL A 35 -4.71 -6.70 -10.88
N ILE A 36 -3.56 -6.63 -11.55
CA ILE A 36 -3.46 -6.03 -12.88
C ILE A 36 -4.21 -6.86 -13.91
N GLN A 37 -4.08 -8.19 -13.87
CA GLN A 37 -4.81 -9.08 -14.78
C GLN A 37 -6.31 -8.98 -14.63
N ASP A 38 -6.79 -8.78 -13.40
CA ASP A 38 -8.22 -8.64 -13.10
C ASP A 38 -8.74 -7.23 -13.41
N ARG A 39 -7.89 -6.38 -14.00
CA ARG A 39 -8.23 -4.99 -14.35
C ARG A 39 -8.61 -4.15 -13.14
N ASN A 40 -8.03 -4.47 -12.00
CA ASN A 40 -8.13 -3.67 -10.78
C ASN A 40 -6.87 -2.83 -10.62
N ARG A 41 -6.84 -2.00 -9.57
CA ARG A 41 -5.66 -1.23 -9.21
C ARG A 41 -5.16 -1.65 -7.84
N PHE A 42 -3.88 -1.45 -7.61
CA PHE A 42 -3.31 -1.50 -6.27
C PHE A 42 -2.99 -0.08 -5.82
N GLY A 43 -2.95 0.14 -4.53
CA GLY A 43 -2.72 1.45 -3.96
C GLY A 43 -1.56 1.46 -2.98
N VAL A 44 -1.02 2.65 -2.78
CA VAL A 44 -0.03 2.91 -1.75
C VAL A 44 -0.29 4.34 -1.26
N THR A 45 -0.27 4.56 0.06
CA THR A 45 -0.55 5.91 0.56
C THR A 45 0.64 6.84 0.35
N VAL A 46 0.36 8.14 0.22
CA VAL A 46 1.42 9.14 0.04
C VAL A 46 2.42 9.11 1.19
N VAL A 47 1.95 8.84 2.42
CA VAL A 47 2.83 8.75 3.59
C VAL A 47 3.75 7.53 3.48
N THR A 48 3.22 6.40 3.03
CA THR A 48 4.02 5.19 2.81
C THR A 48 5.09 5.41 1.75
N VAL A 49 4.74 6.11 0.66
CA VAL A 49 5.71 6.46 -0.39
C VAL A 49 6.83 7.31 0.18
N ALA A 50 6.47 8.34 0.96
CA ALA A 50 7.47 9.24 1.56
C ALA A 50 8.42 8.48 2.49
N GLU A 51 7.88 7.55 3.28
CA GLU A 51 8.70 6.72 4.17
C GLU A 51 9.64 5.79 3.39
N ALA A 52 9.13 5.18 2.33
CA ALA A 52 9.96 4.31 1.50
C ALA A 52 11.07 5.10 0.81
N MET A 53 10.75 6.27 0.28
CA MET A 53 11.75 7.13 -0.37
C MET A 53 12.83 7.60 0.61
N ALA A 54 12.50 7.77 1.88
CA ALA A 54 13.46 8.16 2.90
C ALA A 54 14.42 7.03 3.27
N ILE A 55 13.99 5.79 3.11
CA ILE A 55 14.79 4.60 3.46
C ILE A 55 15.64 4.12 2.28
N VAL A 56 15.08 4.14 1.07
CA VAL A 56 15.70 3.57 -0.12
C VAL A 56 16.74 4.54 -0.67
N SER A 57 18.01 4.14 -0.61
CA SER A 57 19.13 4.98 -1.10
C SER A 57 19.74 4.47 -2.39
N ASP A 58 19.58 3.18 -2.70
CA ASP A 58 20.14 2.60 -3.92
C ASP A 58 19.45 3.17 -5.16
N PRO A 59 20.22 3.73 -6.13
CA PRO A 59 19.64 4.34 -7.33
C PRO A 59 18.77 3.38 -8.15
N LYS A 60 19.14 2.11 -8.23
CA LYS A 60 18.34 1.12 -8.98
C LYS A 60 17.02 0.84 -8.30
N GLU A 61 17.01 0.73 -6.98
CA GLU A 61 15.79 0.54 -6.22
C GLU A 61 14.88 1.76 -6.29
N ARG A 62 15.47 2.96 -6.22
CA ARG A 62 14.70 4.20 -6.37
C ARG A 62 14.05 4.28 -7.75
N ALA A 63 14.77 3.90 -8.80
CA ALA A 63 14.24 3.87 -10.16
C ALA A 63 13.10 2.85 -10.28
N THR A 64 13.24 1.67 -9.65
CA THR A 64 12.20 0.66 -9.64
C THR A 64 10.96 1.16 -8.92
N LEU A 65 11.13 1.84 -7.79
CA LEU A 65 10.02 2.43 -7.04
C LEU A 65 9.29 3.47 -7.90
N HIS A 66 10.02 4.36 -8.57
CA HIS A 66 9.42 5.34 -9.48
C HIS A 66 8.59 4.67 -10.58
N ARG A 67 9.13 3.61 -11.20
CA ARG A 67 8.41 2.88 -12.24
C ARG A 67 7.12 2.28 -11.70
N LEU A 68 7.18 1.67 -10.51
CA LEU A 68 5.98 1.09 -9.88
C LEU A 68 4.92 2.16 -9.67
N LEU A 69 5.30 3.30 -9.11
CA LEU A 69 4.36 4.38 -8.77
C LEU A 69 3.73 5.04 -9.99
N THR A 70 4.36 4.92 -11.17
CA THR A 70 3.86 5.51 -12.41
C THR A 70 3.08 4.52 -13.27
N LEU A 71 2.93 3.27 -12.83
CA LEU A 71 2.08 2.30 -13.53
C LEU A 71 0.64 2.79 -13.52
N ASP A 72 -0.07 2.56 -14.63
CA ASP A 72 -1.48 2.91 -14.74
C ASP A 72 -2.32 2.22 -13.65
N ALA A 73 -1.94 1.00 -13.28
CA ALA A 73 -2.62 0.24 -12.25
C ALA A 73 -2.29 0.68 -10.82
N CYS A 74 -1.37 1.62 -10.64
CA CYS A 74 -0.98 2.10 -9.31
C CYS A 74 -1.72 3.39 -8.96
N ALA A 75 -2.32 3.42 -7.78
CA ALA A 75 -2.92 4.63 -7.22
C ALA A 75 -2.13 5.08 -5.99
N VAL A 76 -1.62 6.31 -6.03
CA VAL A 76 -1.03 6.91 -4.83
C VAL A 76 -2.15 7.62 -4.09
N LEU A 77 -2.44 7.16 -2.88
CA LEU A 77 -3.63 7.52 -2.13
C LEU A 77 -3.33 8.57 -1.07
N SER A 78 -4.16 9.60 -1.02
CA SER A 78 -4.05 10.65 0.00
C SER A 78 -5.00 10.37 1.16
N THR A 79 -4.73 11.02 2.31
CA THR A 79 -5.60 10.97 3.47
C THR A 79 -6.30 12.33 3.59
N GLU A 80 -7.62 12.32 3.66
CA GLU A 80 -8.39 13.56 3.79
C GLU A 80 -8.26 14.14 5.20
N GLY A 81 -8.23 15.47 5.30
CA GLY A 81 -8.10 16.16 6.59
C GLY A 81 -9.19 15.80 7.58
N ARG A 82 -10.42 15.58 7.10
CA ARG A 82 -11.56 15.21 7.97
C ARG A 82 -11.40 13.83 8.61
N SER A 83 -10.49 13.01 8.12
CA SER A 83 -10.25 11.66 8.63
C SER A 83 -9.29 11.61 9.83
N TRP A 84 -8.92 12.78 10.39
CA TRP A 84 -7.91 12.83 11.45
C TRP A 84 -8.28 11.99 12.68
N HIS A 85 -9.58 11.85 12.97
CA HIS A 85 -10.04 11.08 14.11
C HIS A 85 -9.73 9.58 13.93
N GLU A 86 -10.13 9.03 12.80
CA GLU A 86 -9.85 7.64 12.47
C GLU A 86 -8.35 7.40 12.32
N LEU A 87 -7.64 8.35 11.75
CA LEU A 87 -6.19 8.27 11.63
C LEU A 87 -5.54 8.18 13.01
N SER A 88 -6.02 8.98 13.97
CA SER A 88 -5.53 8.98 15.33
C SER A 88 -5.71 7.60 15.99
N TYR A 89 -6.87 7.00 15.81
CA TYR A 89 -7.15 5.65 16.32
C TYR A 89 -6.16 4.63 15.75
N TRP A 90 -6.00 4.61 14.43
CA TRP A 90 -5.11 3.65 13.80
C TRP A 90 -3.64 3.93 14.11
N ARG A 91 -3.27 5.22 14.28
CA ARG A 91 -1.92 5.58 14.67
C ARG A 91 -1.57 5.02 16.05
N THR A 92 -2.51 5.08 16.97
CA THR A 92 -2.35 4.52 18.32
C THR A 92 -2.25 3.00 18.28
N LEU A 93 -3.12 2.37 17.50
CA LEU A 93 -3.16 0.90 17.40
C LEU A 93 -1.93 0.34 16.69
N THR A 94 -1.55 0.92 15.58
CA THR A 94 -0.46 0.39 14.73
C THR A 94 0.93 0.86 15.18
N GLY A 95 1.01 1.97 15.90
CA GLY A 95 2.26 2.52 16.35
C GLY A 95 3.01 3.39 15.35
N ARG A 96 2.54 3.47 14.09
CA ARG A 96 3.19 4.26 13.03
C ARG A 96 2.16 4.91 12.12
N VAL A 97 2.45 6.14 11.68
CA VAL A 97 1.52 6.89 10.84
C VAL A 97 1.38 6.29 9.44
N ASP A 98 2.44 5.71 8.89
CA ASP A 98 2.34 5.07 7.57
C ASP A 98 1.39 3.87 7.60
N LEU A 99 1.43 3.07 8.66
CA LEU A 99 0.50 1.96 8.82
C LEU A 99 -0.93 2.47 9.04
N ALA A 100 -1.07 3.55 9.77
CA ALA A 100 -2.38 4.16 10.02
C ALA A 100 -3.04 4.63 8.72
N THR A 101 -2.28 5.30 7.84
CA THR A 101 -2.83 5.74 6.54
C THR A 101 -3.19 4.54 5.67
N THR A 102 -2.42 3.46 5.74
CA THR A 102 -2.71 2.22 5.01
C THR A 102 -4.03 1.61 5.48
N ALA A 103 -4.26 1.55 6.79
CA ALA A 103 -5.52 1.05 7.36
C ALA A 103 -6.71 1.85 6.87
N LEU A 104 -6.62 3.19 6.87
CA LEU A 104 -7.68 4.05 6.37
C LEU A 104 -7.96 3.79 4.89
N ALA A 105 -6.92 3.68 4.08
CA ALA A 105 -7.05 3.44 2.65
C ALA A 105 -7.78 2.13 2.37
N VAL A 106 -7.46 1.09 3.12
CA VAL A 106 -8.10 -0.22 2.99
C VAL A 106 -9.59 -0.14 3.29
N LEU A 107 -9.95 0.59 4.34
CA LEU A 107 -11.37 0.76 4.69
C LEU A 107 -12.11 1.61 3.65
N ASP A 108 -11.48 2.69 3.17
CA ASP A 108 -12.09 3.57 2.18
C ASP A 108 -12.33 2.88 0.85
N HIS A 109 -11.45 1.97 0.45
CA HIS A 109 -11.51 1.31 -0.85
C HIS A 109 -12.06 -0.12 -0.80
N ASP A 110 -12.38 -0.62 0.39
CA ASP A 110 -12.79 -2.01 0.58
C ASP A 110 -11.75 -2.96 -0.04
N ALA A 111 -10.49 -2.72 0.29
CA ALA A 111 -9.35 -3.44 -0.25
C ALA A 111 -8.71 -4.31 0.84
N ALA A 112 -7.71 -5.11 0.46
CA ALA A 112 -6.90 -5.87 1.41
C ALA A 112 -5.52 -5.24 1.54
N ILE A 113 -4.84 -5.45 2.67
CA ILE A 113 -3.46 -5.00 2.90
C ILE A 113 -2.51 -6.15 2.58
N LEU A 114 -1.52 -5.89 1.73
CA LEU A 114 -0.38 -6.80 1.56
C LEU A 114 0.73 -6.31 2.48
N THR A 115 1.16 -7.14 3.42
CA THR A 115 2.03 -6.69 4.49
C THR A 115 2.88 -7.82 5.08
N GLY A 116 4.07 -7.46 5.59
CA GLY A 116 4.86 -8.31 6.47
C GLY A 116 4.75 -7.90 7.93
N GLU A 117 3.87 -6.95 8.25
CA GLU A 117 3.68 -6.45 9.61
C GLU A 117 2.53 -7.16 10.31
N ASP A 118 2.58 -7.23 11.64
CA ASP A 118 1.53 -7.83 12.45
C ASP A 118 0.83 -6.81 13.34
N ARG A 119 0.85 -5.53 12.96
CA ARG A 119 0.44 -4.40 13.79
C ARG A 119 -0.97 -3.88 13.52
N TYR A 120 -1.73 -4.54 12.65
CA TYR A 120 -3.04 -4.02 12.22
C TYR A 120 -4.21 -4.50 13.07
N GLY A 121 -3.94 -5.09 14.22
CA GLY A 121 -5.00 -5.58 15.11
C GLY A 121 -5.38 -7.02 14.82
N ASP A 122 -6.41 -7.50 15.51
CA ASP A 122 -6.79 -8.90 15.47
C ASP A 122 -8.00 -9.15 14.55
N GLY A 123 -7.75 -9.08 13.24
CA GLY A 123 -8.76 -9.44 12.26
C GLY A 123 -9.76 -8.34 11.92
N GLU A 124 -9.50 -7.11 12.32
CA GLU A 124 -10.36 -5.97 11.98
C GLU A 124 -10.24 -5.57 10.51
N LEU A 125 -9.11 -5.88 9.88
CA LEU A 125 -8.83 -5.53 8.49
C LEU A 125 -8.49 -6.78 7.68
N PRO A 126 -8.85 -6.80 6.38
CA PRO A 126 -8.44 -7.90 5.51
C PRO A 126 -6.96 -7.79 5.19
N VAL A 127 -6.17 -8.69 5.76
CA VAL A 127 -4.72 -8.72 5.64
C VAL A 127 -4.28 -9.93 4.84
N ILE A 128 -3.39 -9.70 3.87
CA ILE A 128 -2.70 -10.77 3.14
C ILE A 128 -1.26 -10.76 3.66
N PRO A 129 -0.90 -11.71 4.52
CA PRO A 129 0.46 -11.70 5.09
C PRO A 129 1.47 -12.21 4.06
N MET A 130 2.65 -11.58 4.06
CA MET A 130 3.77 -12.09 3.28
C MET A 130 4.55 -13.05 4.17
N PRO A 131 4.90 -14.23 3.67
CA PRO A 131 5.80 -15.12 4.41
C PRO A 131 7.21 -14.51 4.51
N ASP A 132 7.89 -14.84 5.56
CA ASP A 132 9.27 -14.39 5.78
C ASP A 132 10.25 -15.01 4.78
#